data_428c4d5cd063e930dba7f9fe9194d026
#
_entry.id   428c4d5cd063e930dba7f9fe9194d026
#
_cell.length_a   1.000
_cell.length_b   1.000
_cell.length_c   1.000
_cell.angle_alpha   90.00
_cell.angle_beta   90.00
_cell.angle_gamma   90.00
#
_symmetry.space_group_name_H-M   'P 1'
#
loop_
_entity.id
_entity.type
_entity.pdbx_description
1 polymer ?
#
loop_
_entity_poly.entity_id
_entity_poly.type
_entity_poly.pdbx_seq_one_letter_code
_entity_poly.pdbx_strand_id
1 'polypeptide(L)'
;AGQTNGVSQMHGTVSRQMFHSLWPEGRVEDVPIGHVTNGIHVASWIGNAMNRIFRKYVAPDWIDRQDEAILWERILDVPDEELWSAHLHLKRKLMTLIRERARQMRIEGLLTPEQVLCSGTLLDPDALIIGFARRFATYKRAGLIFEDLERLKRLVHDRHRPVQFIFSGKAHPADEGGKRLLQQV
;
A
#
# COMPACT_ATOMS: atom_id res chain seq x y z
N ALA A 1 12.63 -8.39 -31.57
CA ALA A 1 11.85 -8.15 -30.34
C ALA A 1 10.38 -8.21 -30.69
N GLY A 2 9.58 -8.85 -29.81
CA GLY A 2 8.14 -8.91 -30.02
C GLY A 2 7.46 -7.55 -29.80
N GLN A 3 6.35 -7.52 -29.09
CA GLN A 3 5.60 -6.29 -28.81
C GLN A 3 6.23 -5.50 -27.65
N THR A 4 6.14 -4.17 -27.70
CA THR A 4 6.54 -3.25 -26.62
C THR A 4 5.30 -2.64 -26.00
N ASN A 5 5.18 -2.71 -24.65
CA ASN A 5 4.01 -2.22 -23.94
C ASN A 5 4.37 -1.37 -22.71
N GLY A 6 3.59 -0.33 -22.49
CA GLY A 6 3.48 0.31 -21.18
C GLY A 6 2.64 -0.55 -20.21
N VAL A 7 2.80 -0.35 -18.90
CA VAL A 7 2.10 -1.09 -17.85
C VAL A 7 0.76 -0.45 -17.43
N SER A 8 0.32 0.56 -18.17
CA SER A 8 -0.99 1.21 -18.09
C SER A 8 -1.20 2.06 -19.34
N GLN A 9 -2.42 2.48 -19.59
CA GLN A 9 -2.75 3.38 -20.71
C GLN A 9 -1.89 4.67 -20.66
N MET A 10 -1.83 5.32 -19.50
CA MET A 10 -1.01 6.54 -19.32
C MET A 10 0.48 6.24 -19.55
N HIS A 11 1.01 5.14 -19.03
CA HIS A 11 2.41 4.76 -19.26
C HIS A 11 2.68 4.51 -20.75
N GLY A 12 1.76 3.89 -21.47
CA GLY A 12 1.86 3.73 -22.92
C GLY A 12 1.94 5.08 -23.64
N THR A 13 1.10 6.04 -23.28
CA THR A 13 1.11 7.39 -23.83
C THR A 13 2.43 8.12 -23.55
N VAL A 14 2.88 8.12 -22.30
CA VAL A 14 4.17 8.73 -21.90
C VAL A 14 5.34 8.04 -22.60
N SER A 15 5.31 6.72 -22.70
CA SER A 15 6.37 5.97 -23.40
C SER A 15 6.45 6.32 -24.89
N ARG A 16 5.32 6.47 -25.57
CA ARG A 16 5.32 6.94 -26.96
C ARG A 16 5.95 8.32 -27.11
N GLN A 17 5.64 9.24 -26.19
CA GLN A 17 6.27 10.57 -26.18
C GLN A 17 7.78 10.48 -25.95
N MET A 18 8.22 9.72 -24.94
CA MET A 18 9.63 9.57 -24.58
C MET A 18 10.47 8.97 -25.72
N PHE A 19 9.92 7.98 -26.42
CA PHE A 19 10.65 7.24 -27.46
C PHE A 19 10.32 7.69 -28.86
N HIS A 20 9.57 8.79 -29.04
CA HIS A 20 9.18 9.31 -30.38
C HIS A 20 10.37 9.57 -31.27
N SER A 21 11.52 9.99 -30.73
CA SER A 21 12.75 10.22 -31.49
C SER A 21 13.27 9.00 -32.25
N LEU A 22 12.84 7.79 -31.90
CA LEU A 22 13.15 6.55 -32.62
C LEU A 22 12.27 6.35 -33.89
N TRP A 23 11.19 7.12 -33.98
CA TRP A 23 10.24 7.14 -35.13
C TRP A 23 9.94 8.59 -35.60
N PRO A 24 10.95 9.31 -36.04
CA PRO A 24 10.86 10.77 -36.26
C PRO A 24 9.88 11.19 -37.37
N GLU A 25 9.59 10.30 -38.32
CA GLU A 25 8.69 10.57 -39.44
C GLU A 25 7.21 10.35 -39.10
N GLY A 26 6.89 9.71 -37.96
CA GLY A 26 5.52 9.42 -37.52
C GLY A 26 5.02 10.42 -36.48
N ARG A 27 3.72 10.37 -36.18
CA ARG A 27 3.15 11.07 -35.04
C ARG A 27 3.43 10.28 -33.77
N VAL A 28 3.37 10.92 -32.60
CA VAL A 28 3.54 10.26 -31.28
C VAL A 28 2.58 9.09 -31.11
N GLU A 29 1.35 9.23 -31.60
CA GLU A 29 0.32 8.19 -31.50
C GLU A 29 0.65 6.93 -32.30
N ASP A 30 1.42 7.09 -33.40
CA ASP A 30 1.79 6.01 -34.33
C ASP A 30 3.02 5.21 -33.84
N VAL A 31 3.71 5.66 -32.78
CA VAL A 31 4.83 4.93 -32.17
C VAL A 31 4.35 3.55 -31.70
N PRO A 32 5.02 2.43 -32.10
CA PRO A 32 4.52 1.07 -31.86
C PRO A 32 4.70 0.61 -30.42
N ILE A 33 4.19 1.39 -29.47
CA ILE A 33 4.17 1.10 -28.04
C ILE A 33 2.70 1.05 -27.59
N GLY A 34 2.23 -0.16 -27.32
CA GLY A 34 0.92 -0.39 -26.76
C GLY A 34 0.87 -0.21 -25.24
N HIS A 35 -0.18 -0.72 -24.61
CA HIS A 35 -0.24 -0.85 -23.16
C HIS A 35 -1.00 -2.11 -22.76
N VAL A 36 -0.59 -2.66 -21.63
CA VAL A 36 -1.34 -3.68 -20.90
C VAL A 36 -1.37 -3.23 -19.43
N THR A 37 -2.55 -2.89 -18.93
CA THR A 37 -2.69 -2.45 -17.56
C THR A 37 -2.36 -3.58 -16.60
N ASN A 38 -1.46 -3.32 -15.64
CA ASN A 38 -1.15 -4.29 -14.61
C ASN A 38 -2.41 -4.67 -13.82
N GLY A 39 -2.62 -5.97 -13.67
CA GLY A 39 -3.61 -6.51 -12.75
C GLY A 39 -3.04 -6.71 -11.35
N ILE A 40 -3.89 -7.15 -10.44
CA ILE A 40 -3.51 -7.64 -9.12
C ILE A 40 -4.01 -9.06 -8.94
N HIS A 41 -3.23 -9.88 -8.25
CA HIS A 41 -3.65 -11.22 -7.85
C HIS A 41 -4.26 -11.15 -6.45
N VAL A 42 -5.57 -10.91 -6.38
CA VAL A 42 -6.30 -10.64 -5.12
C VAL A 42 -6.08 -11.74 -4.09
N ALA A 43 -6.05 -13.01 -4.51
CA ALA A 43 -5.83 -14.15 -3.63
C ALA A 43 -4.51 -14.09 -2.84
N SER A 44 -3.46 -13.43 -3.39
CA SER A 44 -2.19 -13.22 -2.67
C SER A 44 -2.25 -12.08 -1.65
N TRP A 45 -3.17 -11.16 -1.79
CA TRP A 45 -3.21 -9.94 -0.99
C TRP A 45 -4.28 -9.96 0.08
N ILE A 46 -5.35 -10.73 -0.11
CA ILE A 46 -6.45 -10.77 0.84
C ILE A 46 -6.09 -11.58 2.09
N GLY A 47 -6.36 -11.02 3.25
CA GLY A 47 -6.22 -11.76 4.51
C GLY A 47 -7.32 -12.81 4.69
N ASN A 48 -6.98 -13.95 5.32
CA ASN A 48 -7.92 -15.07 5.52
C ASN A 48 -9.22 -14.66 6.22
N ALA A 49 -9.19 -13.68 7.14
CA ALA A 49 -10.39 -13.19 7.80
C ALA A 49 -11.36 -12.54 6.82
N MET A 50 -10.85 -11.68 5.93
CA MET A 50 -11.66 -11.06 4.88
C MET A 50 -12.13 -12.08 3.84
N ASN A 51 -11.28 -13.03 3.45
CA ASN A 51 -11.67 -14.09 2.52
C ASN A 51 -12.86 -14.92 3.06
N ARG A 52 -12.92 -15.20 4.37
CA ARG A 52 -14.08 -15.86 4.97
C ARG A 52 -15.36 -15.03 4.85
N ILE A 53 -15.28 -13.72 5.08
CA ILE A 53 -16.41 -12.80 4.90
C ILE A 53 -16.88 -12.81 3.45
N PHE A 54 -15.97 -12.68 2.49
CA PHE A 54 -16.35 -12.68 1.08
C PHE A 54 -16.97 -14.01 0.65
N ARG A 55 -16.44 -15.15 1.11
CA ARG A 55 -17.07 -16.45 0.86
C ARG A 55 -18.45 -16.60 1.45
N LYS A 56 -18.71 -15.97 2.59
CA LYS A 56 -19.99 -16.04 3.29
C LYS A 56 -21.06 -15.11 2.68
N TYR A 57 -20.69 -13.89 2.37
CA TYR A 57 -21.64 -12.83 1.99
C TYR A 57 -21.63 -12.52 0.50
N VAL A 58 -20.47 -12.56 -0.16
CA VAL A 58 -20.38 -12.25 -1.59
C VAL A 58 -20.69 -13.49 -2.41
N ALA A 59 -19.82 -14.49 -2.41
CA ALA A 59 -20.06 -15.83 -2.98
C ALA A 59 -18.98 -16.80 -2.51
N PRO A 60 -19.29 -18.11 -2.38
CA PRO A 60 -18.27 -19.13 -2.06
C PRO A 60 -17.11 -19.19 -3.06
N ASP A 61 -17.38 -18.88 -4.31
CA ASP A 61 -16.48 -18.89 -5.47
C ASP A 61 -16.07 -17.49 -5.95
N TRP A 62 -16.18 -16.47 -5.09
CA TRP A 62 -15.94 -15.07 -5.44
C TRP A 62 -14.57 -14.82 -6.10
N ILE A 63 -13.55 -15.62 -5.78
CA ILE A 63 -12.20 -15.46 -6.35
C ILE A 63 -12.21 -15.71 -7.86
N ASP A 64 -13.00 -16.68 -8.33
CA ASP A 64 -13.09 -17.02 -9.74
C ASP A 64 -14.00 -16.07 -10.53
N ARG A 65 -14.79 -15.26 -9.80
CA ARG A 65 -15.80 -14.33 -10.33
C ARG A 65 -15.55 -12.88 -9.92
N GLN A 66 -14.33 -12.55 -9.57
CA GLN A 66 -13.96 -11.23 -9.01
C GLN A 66 -14.13 -10.06 -10.01
N ASP A 67 -14.28 -10.32 -11.29
CA ASP A 67 -14.55 -9.38 -12.37
C ASP A 67 -16.05 -9.08 -12.58
N GLU A 68 -16.94 -9.83 -11.94
CA GLU A 68 -18.38 -9.60 -11.99
C GLU A 68 -18.80 -8.46 -11.05
N ALA A 69 -19.00 -7.25 -11.59
CA ALA A 69 -19.34 -6.06 -10.78
C ALA A 69 -20.56 -6.26 -9.88
N ILE A 70 -21.62 -6.90 -10.40
CA ILE A 70 -22.86 -7.16 -9.67
C ILE A 70 -22.66 -8.01 -8.41
N LEU A 71 -21.64 -8.89 -8.43
CA LEU A 71 -21.31 -9.74 -7.29
C LEU A 71 -20.90 -8.92 -6.06
N TRP A 72 -20.20 -7.80 -6.30
CA TRP A 72 -19.67 -6.94 -5.25
C TRP A 72 -20.72 -6.05 -4.57
N GLU A 73 -21.91 -5.91 -5.14
CA GLU A 73 -23.01 -5.22 -4.47
C GLU A 73 -23.39 -5.88 -3.14
N ARG A 74 -23.20 -7.20 -3.05
CA ARG A 74 -23.45 -7.98 -1.83
C ARG A 74 -22.52 -7.65 -0.67
N ILE A 75 -21.44 -6.90 -0.89
CA ILE A 75 -20.56 -6.46 0.20
C ILE A 75 -21.31 -5.55 1.20
N LEU A 76 -22.38 -4.90 0.75
CA LEU A 76 -23.23 -4.05 1.59
C LEU A 76 -24.10 -4.86 2.56
N ASP A 77 -24.24 -6.17 2.35
CA ASP A 77 -25.00 -7.07 3.24
C ASP A 77 -24.15 -7.59 4.41
N VAL A 78 -22.83 -7.27 4.42
CA VAL A 78 -21.93 -7.68 5.52
C VAL A 78 -22.25 -6.88 6.77
N PRO A 79 -22.59 -7.52 7.91
CA PRO A 79 -22.75 -6.82 9.16
C PRO A 79 -21.49 -6.09 9.58
N ASP A 80 -21.62 -4.85 10.04
CA ASP A 80 -20.50 -4.00 10.46
C ASP A 80 -19.65 -4.66 11.54
N GLU A 81 -20.26 -5.38 12.47
CA GLU A 81 -19.59 -6.09 13.55
C GLU A 81 -18.69 -7.22 13.04
N GLU A 82 -19.13 -7.96 12.01
CA GLU A 82 -18.30 -9.01 11.42
C GLU A 82 -17.12 -8.42 10.64
N LEU A 83 -17.37 -7.36 9.89
CA LEU A 83 -16.35 -6.63 9.15
C LEU A 83 -15.30 -6.04 10.12
N TRP A 84 -15.77 -5.36 11.18
CA TRP A 84 -14.90 -4.77 12.18
C TRP A 84 -14.09 -5.83 12.93
N SER A 85 -14.71 -6.95 13.31
CA SER A 85 -14.02 -8.07 13.97
C SER A 85 -12.90 -8.64 13.10
N ALA A 86 -13.14 -8.81 11.79
CA ALA A 86 -12.11 -9.24 10.85
C ALA A 86 -10.96 -8.22 10.74
N HIS A 87 -11.28 -6.92 10.69
CA HIS A 87 -10.27 -5.86 10.71
C HIS A 87 -9.42 -5.88 11.98
N LEU A 88 -10.03 -5.97 13.15
CA LEU A 88 -9.33 -6.05 14.43
C LEU A 88 -8.41 -7.28 14.49
N HIS A 89 -8.88 -8.43 14.01
CA HIS A 89 -8.05 -9.64 13.92
C HIS A 89 -6.80 -9.40 13.05
N LEU A 90 -6.97 -8.82 11.87
CA LEU A 90 -5.86 -8.53 10.96
C LEU A 90 -4.90 -7.47 11.52
N LYS A 91 -5.43 -6.43 12.18
CA LYS A 91 -4.62 -5.40 12.87
C LYS A 91 -3.76 -6.01 13.97
N ARG A 92 -4.35 -6.85 14.83
CA ARG A 92 -3.61 -7.56 15.91
C ARG A 92 -2.51 -8.44 15.33
N LYS A 93 -2.80 -9.16 14.24
CA LYS A 93 -1.79 -9.97 13.54
C LYS A 93 -0.63 -9.12 13.01
N LEU A 94 -0.93 -7.97 12.40
CA LEU A 94 0.07 -7.01 11.93
C LEU A 94 0.94 -6.51 13.08
N MET A 95 0.33 -6.12 14.20
CA MET A 95 1.05 -5.64 15.38
C MET A 95 1.95 -6.70 15.99
N THR A 96 1.49 -7.94 16.06
CA THR A 96 2.31 -9.06 16.51
C THR A 96 3.53 -9.22 15.63
N LEU A 97 3.35 -9.19 14.32
CA LEU A 97 4.46 -9.28 13.36
C LEU A 97 5.47 -8.13 13.53
N ILE A 98 4.99 -6.90 13.71
CA ILE A 98 5.85 -5.72 13.91
C ILE A 98 6.65 -5.87 15.21
N ARG A 99 6.02 -6.27 16.31
CA ARG A 99 6.66 -6.47 17.61
C ARG A 99 7.71 -7.59 17.56
N GLU A 100 7.40 -8.70 16.93
CA GLU A 100 8.33 -9.81 16.76
C GLU A 100 9.55 -9.39 15.95
N ARG A 101 9.32 -8.64 14.84
CA ARG A 101 10.41 -8.13 14.01
C ARG A 101 11.29 -7.12 14.76
N ALA A 102 10.70 -6.19 15.50
CA ALA A 102 11.44 -5.23 16.31
C ALA A 102 12.28 -5.95 17.40
N ARG A 103 11.72 -6.98 18.05
CA ARG A 103 12.43 -7.82 19.00
C ARG A 103 13.62 -8.54 18.35
N GLN A 104 13.41 -9.13 17.18
CA GLN A 104 14.47 -9.82 16.44
C GLN A 104 15.60 -8.86 16.07
N MET A 105 15.28 -7.69 15.50
CA MET A 105 16.27 -6.67 15.16
C MET A 105 17.02 -6.15 16.40
N ARG A 106 16.36 -6.11 17.56
CA ARG A 106 17.02 -5.77 18.82
C ARG A 106 18.02 -6.83 19.25
N ILE A 107 17.68 -8.11 19.13
CA ILE A 107 18.58 -9.25 19.45
C ILE A 107 19.79 -9.23 18.53
N GLU A 108 19.59 -8.89 17.24
CA GLU A 108 20.66 -8.76 16.24
C GLU A 108 21.51 -7.49 16.42
N GLY A 109 21.21 -6.64 17.40
CA GLY A 109 21.94 -5.39 17.66
C GLY A 109 21.66 -4.27 16.64
N LEU A 110 20.64 -4.42 15.81
CA LEU A 110 20.27 -3.46 14.76
C LEU A 110 19.41 -2.30 15.27
N LEU A 111 18.81 -2.43 16.45
CA LEU A 111 17.98 -1.40 17.08
C LEU A 111 18.42 -1.13 18.52
N THR A 112 18.40 0.15 18.90
CA THR A 112 18.53 0.55 20.32
C THR A 112 17.21 0.27 21.07
N PRO A 113 17.21 0.25 22.42
CA PRO A 113 15.96 0.13 23.20
C PRO A 113 14.93 1.20 22.84
N GLU A 114 15.36 2.44 22.61
CA GLU A 114 14.50 3.58 22.24
C GLU A 114 13.88 3.36 20.86
N GLN A 115 14.67 2.87 19.90
CA GLN A 115 14.17 2.55 18.56
C GLN A 115 13.16 1.41 18.58
N VAL A 116 13.29 0.43 19.49
CA VAL A 116 12.29 -0.62 19.68
C VAL A 116 10.95 -0.02 20.13
N LEU A 117 10.96 0.93 21.05
CA LEU A 117 9.74 1.62 21.47
C LEU A 117 9.07 2.37 20.31
N CYS A 118 9.86 3.03 19.46
CA CYS A 118 9.36 3.74 18.28
C CYS A 118 8.93 2.80 17.14
N SER A 119 9.36 1.54 17.13
CA SER A 119 9.09 0.58 16.05
C SER A 119 7.75 -0.15 16.17
N GLY A 120 6.78 0.42 16.88
CA GLY A 120 5.41 -0.07 16.93
C GLY A 120 5.07 -0.97 18.12
N THR A 121 5.94 -1.03 19.15
CA THR A 121 5.65 -1.78 20.39
C THR A 121 4.42 -1.23 21.11
N LEU A 122 4.19 0.10 20.99
CA LEU A 122 3.08 0.83 21.62
C LEU A 122 1.85 0.99 20.73
N LEU A 123 1.80 0.34 19.56
CA LEU A 123 0.63 0.41 18.69
C LEU A 123 -0.63 -0.13 19.37
N ASP A 124 -1.70 0.67 19.29
CA ASP A 124 -3.03 0.34 19.78
C ASP A 124 -3.89 -0.29 18.68
N PRO A 125 -4.43 -1.51 18.86
CA PRO A 125 -5.29 -2.15 17.86
C PRO A 125 -6.62 -1.41 17.65
N ASP A 126 -7.07 -0.63 18.62
CA ASP A 126 -8.35 0.08 18.53
C ASP A 126 -8.22 1.44 17.82
N ALA A 127 -7.00 1.97 17.71
CA ALA A 127 -6.74 3.19 16.93
C ALA A 127 -6.87 2.97 15.42
N LEU A 128 -7.21 4.02 14.68
CA LEU A 128 -7.13 3.99 13.22
C LEU A 128 -5.65 3.89 12.80
N ILE A 129 -5.32 2.89 11.98
CA ILE A 129 -3.97 2.72 11.45
C ILE A 129 -3.96 3.10 9.97
N ILE A 130 -3.08 4.05 9.63
CA ILE A 130 -2.81 4.45 8.25
C ILE A 130 -1.43 3.93 7.87
N GLY A 131 -1.38 3.05 6.86
CA GLY A 131 -0.14 2.44 6.38
C GLY A 131 0.38 3.05 5.10
N PHE A 132 1.67 3.34 5.04
CA PHE A 132 2.40 3.62 3.82
C PHE A 132 3.44 2.52 3.60
N ALA A 133 3.16 1.59 2.69
CA ALA A 133 4.01 0.44 2.38
C ALA A 133 4.47 0.48 0.92
N ARG A 134 5.45 1.35 0.62
CA ARG A 134 5.96 1.59 -0.74
C ARG A 134 7.46 1.85 -0.70
N ARG A 135 8.16 1.67 -1.85
CA ARG A 135 9.52 2.17 -1.99
C ARG A 135 9.56 3.68 -1.77
N PHE A 136 10.52 4.14 -0.99
CA PHE A 136 10.78 5.57 -0.83
C PHE A 136 11.44 6.09 -2.11
N ALA A 137 10.67 6.82 -2.89
CA ALA A 137 11.07 7.56 -4.07
C ALA A 137 10.21 8.83 -4.14
N THR A 138 10.74 9.93 -4.65
CA THR A 138 10.08 11.25 -4.60
C THR A 138 8.67 11.24 -5.17
N TYR A 139 8.45 10.53 -6.30
CA TYR A 139 7.13 10.43 -6.94
C TYR A 139 6.08 9.65 -6.14
N LYS A 140 6.50 8.84 -5.13
CA LYS A 140 5.58 8.12 -4.23
C LYS A 140 5.02 9.02 -3.12
N ARG A 141 5.59 10.20 -2.94
CA ARG A 141 5.09 11.26 -2.06
C ARG A 141 4.88 10.85 -0.60
N ALA A 142 5.79 10.07 0.00
CA ALA A 142 5.69 9.66 1.40
C ALA A 142 5.66 10.87 2.36
N GLY A 143 6.29 11.98 1.98
CA GLY A 143 6.32 13.22 2.77
C GLY A 143 5.04 14.06 2.72
N LEU A 144 4.07 13.74 1.84
CA LEU A 144 2.87 14.57 1.64
C LEU A 144 2.07 14.79 2.92
N ILE A 145 2.05 13.82 3.82
CA ILE A 145 1.34 13.91 5.10
C ILE A 145 1.91 14.99 6.04
N PHE A 146 3.17 15.40 5.83
CA PHE A 146 3.87 16.38 6.66
C PHE A 146 3.77 17.81 6.12
N GLU A 147 3.10 18.04 4.99
CA GLU A 147 2.92 19.37 4.39
C GLU A 147 2.15 20.34 5.32
N ASP A 148 1.20 19.82 6.10
CA ASP A 148 0.46 20.56 7.12
C ASP A 148 0.67 19.88 8.49
N LEU A 149 1.79 20.19 9.13
CA LEU A 149 2.17 19.64 10.42
C LEU A 149 1.18 20.01 11.55
N GLU A 150 0.60 21.20 11.51
CA GLU A 150 -0.35 21.63 12.55
C GLU A 150 -1.66 20.85 12.45
N ARG A 151 -2.11 20.58 11.24
CA ARG A 151 -3.25 19.69 11.00
C ARG A 151 -2.95 18.26 11.42
N LEU A 152 -1.77 17.74 11.04
CA LEU A 152 -1.33 16.40 11.42
C LEU A 152 -1.28 16.26 12.95
N LYS A 153 -0.68 17.20 13.66
CA LYS A 153 -0.62 17.22 15.13
C LYS A 153 -2.01 17.15 15.75
N ARG A 154 -2.97 17.94 15.27
CA ARG A 154 -4.36 17.89 15.76
C ARG A 154 -4.99 16.51 15.57
N LEU A 155 -4.73 15.87 14.43
CA LEU A 155 -5.27 14.53 14.12
C LEU A 155 -4.68 13.45 15.04
N VAL A 156 -3.36 13.44 15.24
CA VAL A 156 -2.72 12.39 16.05
C VAL A 156 -2.89 12.59 17.57
N HIS A 157 -3.21 13.80 18.03
CA HIS A 157 -3.47 14.09 19.44
C HIS A 157 -4.95 13.99 19.84
N ASP A 158 -5.84 13.64 18.92
CA ASP A 158 -7.26 13.44 19.24
C ASP A 158 -7.42 12.15 20.07
N ARG A 159 -7.70 12.32 21.37
CA ARG A 159 -7.86 11.19 22.31
C ARG A 159 -9.12 10.35 22.06
N HIS A 160 -10.12 10.93 21.40
CA HIS A 160 -11.38 10.24 21.12
C HIS A 160 -11.35 9.49 19.79
N ARG A 161 -10.45 9.88 18.89
CA ARG A 161 -10.25 9.28 17.57
C ARG A 161 -8.76 9.09 17.30
N PRO A 162 -8.10 8.21 18.05
CA PRO A 162 -6.66 8.03 17.94
C PRO A 162 -6.27 7.51 16.55
N VAL A 163 -5.24 8.13 15.97
CA VAL A 163 -4.69 7.77 14.66
C VAL A 163 -3.22 7.43 14.81
N GLN A 164 -2.79 6.37 14.16
CA GLN A 164 -1.41 5.90 14.14
C GLN A 164 -0.95 5.69 12.70
N PHE A 165 0.33 5.93 12.44
CA PHE A 165 0.92 5.76 11.12
C PHE A 165 1.98 4.67 11.14
N ILE A 166 1.97 3.83 10.10
CA ILE A 166 3.00 2.80 9.89
C ILE A 166 3.64 3.05 8.52
N PHE A 167 4.92 3.39 8.52
CA PHE A 167 5.70 3.49 7.31
C PHE A 167 6.57 2.24 7.14
N SER A 168 6.53 1.65 5.96
CA SER A 168 7.34 0.48 5.62
C SER A 168 7.86 0.62 4.19
N GLY A 169 9.17 0.49 4.02
CA GLY A 169 9.78 0.56 2.71
C GLY A 169 11.29 0.73 2.79
N LYS A 170 11.89 0.84 1.62
CA LYS A 170 13.32 1.17 1.47
C LYS A 170 13.51 2.08 0.26
N ALA A 171 14.55 2.89 0.28
CA ALA A 171 15.01 3.63 -0.88
C ALA A 171 15.94 2.75 -1.75
N HIS A 172 15.98 3.03 -3.05
CA HIS A 172 16.98 2.41 -3.91
C HIS A 172 18.38 2.94 -3.53
N PRO A 173 19.45 2.10 -3.53
CA PRO A 173 20.80 2.53 -3.16
C PRO A 173 21.33 3.75 -3.93
N ALA A 174 20.94 3.93 -5.19
CA ALA A 174 21.32 5.06 -6.03
C ALA A 174 20.31 6.25 -6.00
N ASP A 175 19.22 6.16 -5.22
CA ASP A 175 18.19 7.21 -5.14
C ASP A 175 18.42 8.08 -3.88
N GLU A 176 19.25 9.11 -4.01
CA GLU A 176 19.54 10.04 -2.92
C GLU A 176 18.29 10.83 -2.47
N GLY A 177 17.38 11.14 -3.39
CA GLY A 177 16.11 11.77 -3.07
C GLY A 177 15.22 10.87 -2.20
N GLY A 178 15.12 9.60 -2.56
CA GLY A 178 14.40 8.59 -1.79
C GLY A 178 15.01 8.33 -0.42
N LYS A 179 16.34 8.32 -0.30
CA LYS A 179 17.04 8.17 0.99
C LYS A 179 16.76 9.33 1.92
N ARG A 180 16.85 10.58 1.41
CA ARG A 180 16.49 11.78 2.19
C ARG A 180 15.05 11.74 2.66
N LEU A 181 14.12 11.37 1.78
CA LEU A 181 12.70 11.23 2.13
C LEU A 181 12.49 10.19 3.24
N LEU A 182 13.21 9.06 3.19
CA LEU A 182 13.16 8.03 4.23
C LEU A 182 13.68 8.55 5.59
N GLN A 183 14.66 9.45 5.59
CA GLN A 183 15.19 10.07 6.82
C GLN A 183 14.26 11.13 7.40
N GLN A 184 13.43 11.75 6.57
CA GLN A 184 12.48 12.79 7.00
C GLN A 184 11.21 12.20 7.64
N VAL A 185 10.84 10.98 7.31
CA VAL A 185 9.68 10.26 7.82
C VAL A 185 9.98 9.57 9.14
#